data_f1d06858375fbd14255c802ffc9e1d6f
#
_entry.id   f1d06858375fbd14255c802ffc9e1d6f
#
_cell.length_a   1.000
_cell.length_b   1.000
_cell.length_c   1.000
_cell.angle_alpha   90.00
_cell.angle_beta   90.00
_cell.angle_gamma   90.00
#
_symmetry.space_group_name_H-M   'P 1'
#
loop_
_entity.id
_entity.type
_entity.pdbx_description
1 polymer ?
#
loop_
_entity_poly.entity_id
_entity_poly.type
_entity_poly.pdbx_seq_one_letter_code
_entity_poly.pdbx_strand_id
1 'polypeptide(L)'
;MAGMIGSIGMLLQNFIVPLVVILVGNMLRKHPVSDMRSHNGYNTPVSRRSQAHWDYAQKIAPEIFIRLGKYLLAGEAVLNVVLLLARVSVGWALGIGGGIGIAALIGGFYYTDLKIMAYMRGEDAS
;
A
#
# COMPACT_ATOMS: atom_id res chain seq x y z
N MET A 1 1.24 19.72 27.31
CA MET A 1 1.97 20.21 26.11
C MET A 1 3.07 19.22 25.71
N ALA A 2 4.03 18.94 26.59
CA ALA A 2 5.10 17.98 26.25
C ALA A 2 4.57 16.61 25.89
N GLY A 3 3.53 16.11 26.62
CA GLY A 3 2.93 14.82 26.31
C GLY A 3 2.23 14.80 24.95
N MET A 4 1.57 15.90 24.57
CA MET A 4 0.91 16.00 23.27
C MET A 4 1.93 16.01 22.14
N ILE A 5 3.03 16.76 22.31
CA ILE A 5 4.10 16.80 21.30
C ILE A 5 4.71 15.42 21.12
N GLY A 6 4.97 14.72 22.24
CA GLY A 6 5.49 13.35 22.18
C GLY A 6 4.50 12.40 21.49
N SER A 7 3.20 12.55 21.78
CA SER A 7 2.17 11.72 21.12
C SER A 7 2.12 11.96 19.63
N ILE A 8 2.18 13.22 19.18
CA ILE A 8 2.22 13.56 17.77
C ILE A 8 3.43 12.91 17.10
N GLY A 9 4.60 13.04 17.73
CA GLY A 9 5.83 12.43 17.21
C GLY A 9 5.70 10.92 17.06
N MET A 10 5.12 10.24 18.04
CA MET A 10 4.93 8.80 17.96
C MET A 10 3.91 8.40 16.90
N LEU A 11 2.82 9.18 16.79
CA LEU A 11 1.78 8.87 15.78
C LEU A 11 2.27 9.06 14.35
N LEU A 12 3.35 9.81 14.13
CA LEU A 12 3.95 9.93 12.80
C LEU A 12 4.41 8.57 12.26
N GLN A 13 4.64 7.58 13.12
CA GLN A 13 4.97 6.23 12.68
C GLN A 13 3.86 5.60 11.84
N ASN A 14 2.60 6.02 12.06
CA ASN A 14 1.47 5.50 11.27
C ASN A 14 1.54 5.92 9.80
N PHE A 15 2.37 6.90 9.46
CA PHE A 15 2.53 7.38 8.09
C PHE A 15 3.62 6.65 7.33
N ILE A 16 4.39 5.76 8.00
CA ILE A 16 5.47 5.03 7.35
C ILE A 16 4.92 4.14 6.23
N VAL A 17 3.88 3.36 6.50
CA VAL A 17 3.32 2.44 5.50
C VAL A 17 2.83 3.19 4.25
N PRO A 18 1.95 4.22 4.36
CA PRO A 18 1.51 4.90 3.15
C PRO A 18 2.65 5.58 2.39
N LEU A 19 3.63 6.16 3.08
CA LEU A 19 4.75 6.80 2.41
C LEU A 19 5.63 5.78 1.68
N VAL A 20 5.90 4.63 2.30
CA VAL A 20 6.67 3.55 1.67
C VAL A 20 5.92 3.00 0.47
N VAL A 21 4.61 2.81 0.58
CA VAL A 21 3.79 2.31 -0.52
C VAL A 21 3.87 3.26 -1.72
N ILE A 22 3.75 4.56 -1.50
CA ILE A 22 3.87 5.56 -2.56
C ILE A 22 5.27 5.53 -3.18
N LEU A 23 6.30 5.49 -2.34
CA LEU A 23 7.68 5.49 -2.80
C LEU A 23 7.98 4.27 -3.66
N VAL A 24 7.61 3.08 -3.17
CA VAL A 24 7.83 1.83 -3.91
C VAL A 24 7.04 1.84 -5.21
N GLY A 25 5.78 2.30 -5.18
CA GLY A 25 4.97 2.43 -6.39
C GLY A 25 5.63 3.32 -7.44
N ASN A 26 6.17 4.46 -7.01
CA ASN A 26 6.88 5.36 -7.91
C ASN A 26 8.15 4.73 -8.48
N MET A 27 8.90 4.00 -7.66
CA MET A 27 10.09 3.29 -8.11
C MET A 27 9.75 2.23 -9.16
N LEU A 28 8.71 1.46 -8.92
CA LEU A 28 8.27 0.43 -9.86
C LEU A 28 7.80 1.04 -11.18
N ARG A 29 7.15 2.21 -11.11
CA ARG A 29 6.69 2.91 -12.32
C ARG A 29 7.87 3.40 -13.16
N LYS A 30 8.91 3.92 -12.49
CA LYS A 30 10.09 4.47 -13.18
C LYS A 30 11.02 3.37 -13.69
N HIS A 31 11.05 2.24 -13.02
CA HIS A 31 11.97 1.14 -13.32
C HIS A 31 11.21 -0.17 -13.44
N PRO A 32 10.45 -0.35 -14.54
CA PRO A 32 9.69 -1.58 -14.75
C PRO A 32 10.63 -2.79 -14.81
N VAL A 33 10.18 -3.91 -14.25
CA VAL A 33 10.95 -5.15 -14.20
C VAL A 33 10.35 -6.14 -15.19
N SER A 34 11.09 -6.45 -16.26
CA SER A 34 10.61 -7.35 -17.31
C SER A 34 10.92 -8.82 -17.01
N ASP A 35 11.99 -9.08 -16.25
CA ASP A 35 12.42 -10.45 -15.95
C ASP A 35 11.68 -11.00 -14.73
N MET A 36 10.78 -11.95 -14.96
CA MET A 36 9.99 -12.54 -13.88
C MET A 36 10.83 -13.43 -12.96
N ARG A 37 12.06 -13.74 -13.33
CA ARG A 37 12.98 -14.46 -12.44
C ARG A 37 13.64 -13.54 -11.43
N SER A 38 13.56 -12.23 -11.65
CA SER A 38 14.04 -11.25 -10.70
C SER A 38 13.12 -11.23 -9.47
N HIS A 39 13.68 -10.93 -8.31
CA HIS A 39 12.89 -10.73 -7.08
C HIS A 39 12.43 -9.30 -6.90
N ASN A 40 12.75 -8.43 -7.86
CA ASN A 40 12.30 -7.04 -7.87
C ASN A 40 10.92 -6.94 -8.51
N GLY A 41 10.27 -5.80 -8.30
CA GLY A 41 8.96 -5.55 -8.87
C GLY A 41 7.82 -6.16 -8.05
N TYR A 42 6.62 -6.12 -8.61
CA TYR A 42 5.46 -6.73 -7.97
C TYR A 42 5.58 -8.25 -8.09
N ASN A 43 5.67 -8.92 -6.96
CA ASN A 43 6.05 -10.33 -6.93
C ASN A 43 5.10 -11.10 -6.01
N THR A 44 4.13 -11.78 -6.61
CA THR A 44 3.18 -12.66 -5.92
C THR A 44 3.10 -13.98 -6.68
N PRO A 45 2.57 -15.04 -6.06
CA PRO A 45 2.35 -16.29 -6.80
C PRO A 45 1.52 -16.10 -8.07
N VAL A 46 0.52 -15.19 -8.06
CA VAL A 46 -0.31 -14.92 -9.23
C VAL A 46 0.52 -14.26 -10.32
N SER A 47 1.32 -13.25 -9.99
CA SER A 47 2.13 -12.53 -10.99
C SER A 47 3.19 -13.43 -11.62
N ARG A 48 3.58 -14.50 -10.94
CA ARG A 48 4.61 -15.41 -11.41
C ARG A 48 4.08 -16.64 -12.16
N ARG A 49 2.79 -16.69 -12.46
CA ARG A 49 2.19 -17.83 -13.16
C ARG A 49 2.69 -17.96 -14.60
N SER A 50 2.96 -16.83 -15.27
CA SER A 50 3.52 -16.81 -16.62
C SER A 50 4.11 -15.45 -16.89
N GLN A 51 4.85 -15.32 -18.00
CA GLN A 51 5.40 -14.03 -18.41
C GLN A 51 4.27 -13.02 -18.69
N ALA A 52 3.14 -13.47 -19.24
CA ALA A 52 1.99 -12.59 -19.48
C ALA A 52 1.39 -12.07 -18.17
N HIS A 53 1.28 -12.93 -17.16
CA HIS A 53 0.84 -12.50 -15.81
C HIS A 53 1.81 -11.46 -15.24
N TRP A 54 3.09 -11.75 -15.35
CA TRP A 54 4.14 -10.86 -14.83
C TRP A 54 4.09 -9.48 -15.50
N ASP A 55 4.05 -9.47 -16.83
CA ASP A 55 4.06 -8.22 -17.59
C ASP A 55 2.86 -7.34 -17.23
N TYR A 56 1.68 -7.94 -17.13
CA TYR A 56 0.49 -7.19 -16.76
C TYR A 56 0.57 -6.69 -15.32
N ALA A 57 1.08 -7.52 -14.41
CA ALA A 57 1.26 -7.15 -13.00
C ALA A 57 2.17 -5.93 -12.87
N GLN A 58 3.31 -5.93 -13.56
CA GLN A 58 4.25 -4.81 -13.49
C GLN A 58 3.67 -3.54 -14.10
N LYS A 59 2.72 -3.69 -15.01
CA LYS A 59 2.05 -2.54 -15.63
C LYS A 59 1.03 -1.89 -14.69
N ILE A 60 0.22 -2.69 -13.99
CA ILE A 60 -0.89 -2.16 -13.20
C ILE A 60 -0.52 -1.87 -11.75
N ALA A 61 0.42 -2.63 -11.18
CA ALA A 61 0.74 -2.51 -9.75
C ALA A 61 1.21 -1.12 -9.35
N PRO A 62 2.12 -0.45 -10.09
CA PRO A 62 2.57 0.88 -9.68
C PRO A 62 1.43 1.88 -9.49
N GLU A 63 0.49 1.93 -10.42
CA GLU A 63 -0.65 2.85 -10.33
C GLU A 63 -1.56 2.50 -9.15
N ILE A 64 -1.81 1.21 -8.95
CA ILE A 64 -2.66 0.76 -7.83
C ILE A 64 -2.03 1.17 -6.50
N PHE A 65 -0.74 0.91 -6.31
CA PHE A 65 -0.09 1.17 -5.03
C PHE A 65 0.15 2.66 -4.79
N ILE A 66 0.45 3.45 -5.83
CA ILE A 66 0.55 4.90 -5.68
C ILE A 66 -0.80 5.47 -5.23
N ARG A 67 -1.88 5.05 -5.88
CA ARG A 67 -3.22 5.52 -5.53
C ARG A 67 -3.62 5.06 -4.13
N LEU A 68 -3.37 3.79 -3.82
CA LEU A 68 -3.64 3.24 -2.49
C LEU A 68 -2.88 4.02 -1.42
N GLY A 69 -1.59 4.27 -1.65
CA GLY A 69 -0.77 5.00 -0.71
C GLY A 69 -1.25 6.42 -0.46
N LYS A 70 -1.71 7.10 -1.51
CA LYS A 70 -2.25 8.45 -1.38
C LYS A 70 -3.55 8.48 -0.56
N TYR A 71 -4.47 7.54 -0.83
CA TYR A 71 -5.70 7.44 -0.05
C TYR A 71 -5.41 7.04 1.38
N LEU A 72 -4.49 6.12 1.58
CA LEU A 72 -4.11 5.68 2.92
C LEU A 72 -3.46 6.83 3.70
N LEU A 73 -2.61 7.62 3.04
CA LEU A 73 -1.97 8.78 3.67
C LEU A 73 -3.03 9.78 4.15
N ALA A 74 -4.00 10.11 3.30
CA ALA A 74 -5.08 11.01 3.67
C ALA A 74 -5.94 10.43 4.80
N GLY A 75 -6.28 9.14 4.71
CA GLY A 75 -7.05 8.45 5.73
C GLY A 75 -6.34 8.42 7.08
N GLU A 76 -5.04 8.12 7.08
CA GLU A 76 -4.25 8.13 8.30
C GLU A 76 -4.18 9.52 8.92
N ALA A 77 -4.06 10.57 8.10
CA ALA A 77 -4.04 11.94 8.60
C ALA A 77 -5.33 12.25 9.36
N VAL A 78 -6.48 11.96 8.77
CA VAL A 78 -7.78 12.20 9.39
C VAL A 78 -7.94 11.32 10.64
N LEU A 79 -7.65 10.03 10.52
CA LEU A 79 -7.82 9.07 11.62
C LEU A 79 -6.98 9.46 12.83
N ASN A 80 -5.71 9.77 12.61
CA ASN A 80 -4.81 10.08 13.72
C ASN A 80 -5.17 11.39 14.40
N VAL A 81 -5.68 12.38 13.65
CA VAL A 81 -6.18 13.61 14.26
C VAL A 81 -7.40 13.31 15.13
N VAL A 82 -8.34 12.51 14.63
CA VAL A 82 -9.54 12.14 15.40
C VAL A 82 -9.15 11.37 16.66
N LEU A 83 -8.24 10.41 16.56
CA LEU A 83 -7.80 9.63 17.71
C LEU A 83 -7.10 10.52 18.77
N LEU A 84 -6.31 11.48 18.29
CA LEU A 84 -5.63 12.42 19.18
C LEU A 84 -6.64 13.31 19.92
N LEU A 85 -7.61 13.86 19.19
CA LEU A 85 -8.63 14.72 19.77
C LEU A 85 -9.56 13.96 20.71
N ALA A 86 -9.82 12.69 20.43
CA ALA A 86 -10.63 11.81 21.28
C ALA A 86 -9.85 11.31 22.50
N ARG A 87 -8.58 11.70 22.61
CA ARG A 87 -7.71 11.31 23.74
C ARG A 87 -7.51 9.81 23.86
N VAL A 88 -7.52 9.11 22.74
CA VAL A 88 -7.17 7.70 22.67
C VAL A 88 -5.68 7.57 23.02
N SER A 89 -5.31 6.55 23.81
CA SER A 89 -3.91 6.37 24.17
C SER A 89 -3.05 6.13 22.92
N VAL A 90 -1.77 6.56 23.00
CA VAL A 90 -0.84 6.44 21.86
C VAL A 90 -0.69 4.97 21.43
N GLY A 91 -0.61 4.05 22.39
CA GLY A 91 -0.50 2.62 22.07
C GLY A 91 -1.68 2.12 21.24
N TRP A 92 -2.91 2.46 21.64
CA TRP A 92 -4.10 2.09 20.89
C TRP A 92 -4.14 2.78 19.54
N ALA A 93 -3.78 4.07 19.48
CA ALA A 93 -3.77 4.82 18.22
C ALA A 93 -2.75 4.25 17.24
N LEU A 94 -1.57 3.85 17.71
CA LEU A 94 -0.57 3.19 16.87
C LEU A 94 -1.08 1.84 16.37
N GLY A 95 -1.73 1.06 17.25
CA GLY A 95 -2.30 -0.23 16.87
C GLY A 95 -3.40 -0.10 15.83
N ILE A 96 -4.31 0.86 16.01
CA ILE A 96 -5.42 1.08 15.09
C ILE A 96 -4.90 1.59 13.75
N GLY A 97 -4.11 2.68 13.77
CA GLY A 97 -3.59 3.27 12.54
C GLY A 97 -2.64 2.35 11.79
N GLY A 98 -1.70 1.73 12.52
CA GLY A 98 -0.77 0.77 11.92
C GLY A 98 -1.48 -0.46 11.38
N GLY A 99 -2.48 -0.97 12.12
CA GLY A 99 -3.27 -2.11 11.68
C GLY A 99 -4.05 -1.82 10.41
N ILE A 100 -4.64 -0.63 10.31
CA ILE A 100 -5.34 -0.20 9.09
C ILE A 100 -4.36 -0.11 7.92
N GLY A 101 -3.16 0.43 8.15
CA GLY A 101 -2.13 0.51 7.12
C GLY A 101 -1.74 -0.85 6.58
N ILE A 102 -1.49 -1.80 7.47
CA ILE A 102 -1.11 -3.17 7.08
C ILE A 102 -2.28 -3.86 6.36
N ALA A 103 -3.50 -3.72 6.88
CA ALA A 103 -4.68 -4.30 6.25
C ALA A 103 -4.89 -3.74 4.84
N ALA A 104 -4.70 -2.43 4.67
CA ALA A 104 -4.80 -1.79 3.35
C ALA A 104 -3.74 -2.34 2.40
N LEU A 105 -2.52 -2.55 2.88
CA LEU A 105 -1.44 -3.10 2.06
C LEU A 105 -1.77 -4.52 1.60
N ILE A 106 -2.24 -5.37 2.51
CA ILE A 106 -2.67 -6.72 2.17
C ILE A 106 -3.81 -6.68 1.15
N GLY A 107 -4.78 -5.79 1.37
CA GLY A 107 -5.89 -5.59 0.44
C GLY A 107 -5.43 -5.14 -0.93
N GLY A 108 -4.37 -4.32 -0.99
CA GLY A 108 -3.78 -3.89 -2.25
C GLY A 108 -3.19 -5.05 -3.05
N PHE A 109 -2.48 -5.95 -2.39
CA PHE A 109 -1.97 -7.17 -3.04
C PHE A 109 -3.11 -8.04 -3.55
N TYR A 110 -4.11 -8.26 -2.71
CA TYR A 110 -5.27 -9.08 -3.09
C TYR A 110 -6.01 -8.47 -4.29
N TYR A 111 -6.27 -7.17 -4.26
CA TYR A 111 -6.94 -6.46 -5.34
C TYR A 111 -6.16 -6.54 -6.64
N THR A 112 -4.84 -6.34 -6.57
CA THR A 112 -3.97 -6.40 -7.75
C THR A 112 -3.99 -7.81 -8.35
N ASP A 113 -3.88 -8.85 -7.51
CA ASP A 113 -3.93 -10.24 -7.98
C ASP A 113 -5.27 -10.57 -8.62
N LEU A 114 -6.37 -10.09 -8.06
CA LEU A 114 -7.70 -10.29 -8.66
C LEU A 114 -7.79 -9.64 -10.04
N LYS A 115 -7.22 -8.45 -10.21
CA LYS A 115 -7.21 -7.77 -11.51
C LYS A 115 -6.37 -8.52 -12.54
N ILE A 116 -5.23 -9.08 -12.12
CA ILE A 116 -4.40 -9.90 -13.00
C ILE A 116 -5.18 -11.12 -13.47
N MET A 117 -5.83 -11.82 -12.55
CA MET A 117 -6.60 -13.01 -12.89
C MET A 117 -7.80 -12.68 -13.81
N ALA A 118 -8.49 -11.57 -13.55
CA ALA A 118 -9.61 -11.14 -14.40
C ALA A 118 -9.15 -10.81 -15.81
N TYR A 119 -8.02 -10.12 -15.94
CA TYR A 119 -7.45 -9.80 -17.25
C TYR A 119 -7.10 -11.06 -18.02
N MET A 120 -6.49 -12.04 -17.35
CA MET A 120 -6.08 -13.30 -17.99
C MET A 120 -7.29 -14.14 -18.41
N ARG A 121 -8.44 -13.96 -17.76
CA ARG A 121 -9.68 -14.62 -18.18
C ARG A 121 -10.43 -13.86 -19.29
N GLY A 122 -9.91 -12.67 -19.67
CA GLY A 122 -10.58 -11.82 -20.66
C GLY A 122 -11.76 -11.03 -20.11
N GLU A 123 -11.92 -10.99 -18.79
CA GLU A 123 -13.04 -10.27 -18.14
C GLU A 123 -12.78 -8.78 -18.01
N ASP A 124 -11.51 -8.37 -18.01
CA ASP A 124 -11.09 -6.98 -17.91
C ASP A 124 -10.30 -6.62 -19.15
N ALA A 125 -11.03 -6.16 -20.18
CA ALA A 125 -10.44 -5.82 -21.47
C ALA A 125 -9.85 -4.40 -21.48
N SER A 126 -10.09 -3.64 -20.45
CA SER A 126 -9.63 -2.24 -20.41
C SER A 126 -8.32 -2.09 -19.63
#